data_8f38db885c0d8e6a8dfbb9971dd454eb
#
_entry.id   8f38db885c0d8e6a8dfbb9971dd454eb
#
_cell.length_a   1.000
_cell.length_b   1.000
_cell.length_c   1.000
_cell.angle_alpha   90.00
_cell.angle_beta   90.00
_cell.angle_gamma   90.00
#
_symmetry.space_group_name_H-M   'P 1'
#
loop_
_entity.id
_entity.type
_entity.pdbx_description
1 polymer ?
#
loop_
_entity_poly.entity_id
_entity_poly.type
_entity_poly.pdbx_seq_one_letter_code
_entity_poly.pdbx_strand_id
1 'polypeptide(L)'
;TLSSSSAASDVYKRQVKFYEFISAGKPVVAVPLLEMQIYEPYLYFADGPSAFVTQIERALGETDLQRWDQRLALARENDWRKRFEDTRDALVELFPKVSVIIVTYNNVPLTRGCIDSLLRNCAYPNLQLIIVDNASRDSTRNYLRYLARSEPNVSIVLNEQNLGFAAANNQGLRLAQGHYLVLLNNDTVVPKGWLAPLLRHLDDPEVGLVGPTTNAVGNEARVSIDYQDLDDMEDFADRRASQYRGRCFDIPMLAMFCVAMRREVLDQVGWLDEAFGIGMFEDDDYSRRVQATGLRTVCAEDSYIHHYGQASFKALIASGEYQRLWDKNQAYFESKWGPWQPHRQARRRANADATKMKLTD
;
A
#
# COMPACT_ATOMS: atom_id res chain seq x y z
N THR A 1 -14.30 -33.23 -15.05
CA THR A 1 -13.54 -32.17 -14.34
C THR A 1 -14.30 -31.56 -13.14
N LEU A 2 -15.52 -31.99 -12.81
CA LEU A 2 -16.27 -31.56 -11.62
C LEU A 2 -15.99 -32.44 -10.37
N SER A 3 -15.20 -33.53 -10.49
CA SER A 3 -14.93 -34.43 -9.38
C SER A 3 -13.81 -34.00 -8.43
N SER A 4 -12.89 -33.16 -8.87
CA SER A 4 -11.75 -32.72 -8.03
C SER A 4 -12.12 -31.63 -7.00
N SER A 5 -13.09 -30.76 -7.28
CA SER A 5 -13.51 -29.71 -6.35
C SER A 5 -14.37 -30.25 -5.19
N SER A 6 -15.16 -31.31 -5.42
CA SER A 6 -15.97 -31.92 -4.36
C SER A 6 -15.09 -32.72 -3.38
N ALA A 7 -14.09 -33.46 -3.90
CA ALA A 7 -13.17 -34.21 -3.08
C ALA A 7 -12.32 -33.32 -2.17
N ALA A 8 -11.78 -32.22 -2.68
CA ALA A 8 -11.03 -31.26 -1.90
C ALA A 8 -11.90 -30.60 -0.81
N SER A 9 -13.16 -30.24 -1.14
CA SER A 9 -14.11 -29.70 -0.18
C SER A 9 -14.47 -30.71 0.94
N ASP A 10 -14.56 -32.00 0.60
CA ASP A 10 -14.89 -33.04 1.57
C ASP A 10 -13.70 -33.38 2.49
N VAL A 11 -12.48 -33.38 1.97
CA VAL A 11 -11.26 -33.51 2.80
C VAL A 11 -11.15 -32.36 3.78
N TYR A 12 -11.35 -31.14 3.34
CA TYR A 12 -11.33 -29.95 4.19
C TYR A 12 -12.37 -30.02 5.31
N LYS A 13 -13.61 -30.37 5.00
CA LYS A 13 -14.68 -30.52 5.99
C LYS A 13 -14.37 -31.59 7.04
N ARG A 14 -13.71 -32.68 6.67
CA ARG A 14 -13.31 -33.76 7.59
C ARG A 14 -12.21 -33.31 8.53
N GLN A 15 -11.21 -32.57 8.03
CA GLN A 15 -10.15 -32.01 8.88
C GLN A 15 -10.67 -31.02 9.91
N VAL A 16 -11.60 -30.13 9.54
CA VAL A 16 -12.21 -29.19 10.47
C VAL A 16 -12.91 -29.92 11.61
N LYS A 17 -13.74 -30.92 11.31
CA LYS A 17 -14.42 -31.74 12.33
C LYS A 17 -13.46 -32.46 13.27
N PHE A 18 -12.35 -32.96 12.75
CA PHE A 18 -11.32 -33.61 13.57
C PHE A 18 -10.79 -32.64 14.66
N TYR A 19 -10.41 -31.42 14.29
CA TYR A 19 -9.91 -30.44 15.25
C TYR A 19 -11.00 -30.01 16.23
N GLU A 20 -12.25 -29.91 15.82
CA GLU A 20 -13.38 -29.66 16.70
C GLU A 20 -13.52 -30.76 17.76
N PHE A 21 -13.45 -32.02 17.37
CA PHE A 21 -13.55 -33.14 18.31
C PHE A 21 -12.38 -33.20 19.30
N ILE A 22 -11.14 -33.06 18.83
CA ILE A 22 -9.99 -33.11 19.75
C ILE A 22 -9.86 -31.87 20.62
N SER A 23 -10.50 -30.75 20.29
CA SER A 23 -10.51 -29.55 21.11
C SER A 23 -11.18 -29.75 22.47
N ALA A 24 -12.02 -30.76 22.60
CA ALA A 24 -12.60 -31.21 23.88
C ALA A 24 -11.65 -32.10 24.71
N GLY A 25 -10.46 -32.45 24.19
CA GLY A 25 -9.52 -33.39 24.79
C GLY A 25 -9.99 -34.86 24.76
N LYS A 26 -11.20 -35.12 24.27
CA LYS A 26 -11.82 -36.43 24.29
C LYS A 26 -11.19 -37.41 23.31
N PRO A 27 -11.14 -38.72 23.63
CA PRO A 27 -10.75 -39.74 22.68
C PRO A 27 -11.66 -39.73 21.45
N VAL A 28 -11.06 -39.93 20.26
CA VAL A 28 -11.79 -39.98 19.00
C VAL A 28 -11.49 -41.32 18.32
N VAL A 29 -12.52 -42.06 17.90
CA VAL A 29 -12.42 -43.26 17.10
C VAL A 29 -12.73 -42.90 15.65
N ALA A 30 -11.85 -43.28 14.71
CA ALA A 30 -11.97 -42.95 13.31
C ALA A 30 -11.58 -44.10 12.40
N VAL A 31 -12.03 -44.08 11.14
CA VAL A 31 -11.50 -44.98 10.11
C VAL A 31 -10.09 -44.56 9.70
N PRO A 32 -9.18 -45.47 9.32
CA PRO A 32 -7.80 -45.17 8.99
C PRO A 32 -7.68 -44.55 7.59
N LEU A 33 -8.18 -43.33 7.40
CA LEU A 33 -7.97 -42.57 6.17
C LEU A 33 -6.50 -42.19 6.05
N LEU A 34 -5.97 -42.16 4.81
CA LEU A 34 -4.55 -41.89 4.54
C LEU A 34 -4.11 -40.53 5.17
N GLU A 35 -4.92 -39.52 4.99
CA GLU A 35 -4.67 -38.17 5.53
C GLU A 35 -4.76 -38.07 7.07
N MET A 36 -5.38 -39.05 7.74
CA MET A 36 -5.53 -39.10 9.19
C MET A 36 -4.42 -39.89 9.89
N GLN A 37 -3.60 -40.65 9.14
CA GLN A 37 -2.55 -41.50 9.72
C GLN A 37 -1.50 -40.74 10.51
N ILE A 38 -1.20 -39.50 10.11
CA ILE A 38 -0.27 -38.61 10.84
C ILE A 38 -0.77 -38.27 12.25
N TYR A 39 -2.07 -38.49 12.54
CA TYR A 39 -2.68 -38.23 13.83
C TYR A 39 -2.86 -39.50 14.68
N GLU A 40 -2.23 -40.62 14.30
CA GLU A 40 -2.29 -41.88 15.04
C GLU A 40 -2.07 -41.74 16.55
N PRO A 41 -1.12 -40.92 17.04
CA PRO A 41 -0.93 -40.77 18.47
C PRO A 41 -2.13 -40.16 19.22
N TYR A 42 -3.04 -39.49 18.51
CA TYR A 42 -4.17 -38.75 19.08
C TYR A 42 -5.51 -39.47 18.89
N LEU A 43 -5.57 -40.51 18.05
CA LEU A 43 -6.78 -41.21 17.62
C LEU A 43 -6.74 -42.69 17.96
N TYR A 44 -7.91 -43.30 17.91
CA TYR A 44 -8.08 -44.75 17.86
C TYR A 44 -8.60 -45.12 16.48
N PHE A 45 -7.81 -45.84 15.69
CA PHE A 45 -8.24 -46.27 14.38
C PHE A 45 -8.96 -47.59 14.43
N ALA A 46 -10.04 -47.73 13.65
CA ALA A 46 -10.83 -48.91 13.50
C ALA A 46 -11.22 -49.13 12.03
N ASP A 47 -11.00 -50.37 11.55
CA ASP A 47 -11.43 -50.77 10.23
C ASP A 47 -12.49 -51.87 10.37
N GLY A 48 -13.73 -51.54 10.01
CA GLY A 48 -14.89 -52.39 10.11
C GLY A 48 -15.62 -52.38 11.46
N PRO A 49 -16.87 -52.86 11.52
CA PRO A 49 -17.77 -52.70 12.67
C PRO A 49 -17.25 -53.29 13.96
N SER A 50 -16.68 -54.48 13.95
CA SER A 50 -16.19 -55.15 15.19
C SER A 50 -15.00 -54.44 15.78
N ALA A 51 -14.06 -53.94 14.94
CA ALA A 51 -12.93 -53.14 15.38
C ALA A 51 -13.40 -51.80 15.99
N PHE A 52 -14.45 -51.22 15.41
CA PHE A 52 -15.02 -49.96 15.92
C PHE A 52 -15.55 -50.12 17.34
N VAL A 53 -16.29 -51.18 17.64
CA VAL A 53 -16.79 -51.47 18.99
C VAL A 53 -15.62 -51.59 19.97
N THR A 54 -14.60 -52.38 19.61
CA THR A 54 -13.43 -52.60 20.47
C THR A 54 -12.70 -51.29 20.75
N GLN A 55 -12.52 -50.43 19.73
CA GLN A 55 -11.82 -49.15 19.92
C GLN A 55 -12.68 -48.13 20.67
N ILE A 56 -14.01 -48.19 20.58
CA ILE A 56 -14.91 -47.36 21.43
C ILE A 56 -14.77 -47.75 22.90
N GLU A 57 -14.78 -49.05 23.21
CA GLU A 57 -14.59 -49.55 24.57
C GLU A 57 -13.25 -49.10 25.16
N ARG A 58 -12.18 -49.20 24.34
CA ARG A 58 -10.84 -48.72 24.69
C ARG A 58 -10.80 -47.22 24.93
N ALA A 59 -11.45 -46.44 24.08
CA ALA A 59 -11.54 -44.97 24.20
C ALA A 59 -12.32 -44.55 25.42
N LEU A 60 -13.41 -45.26 25.77
CA LEU A 60 -14.19 -44.99 26.98
C LEU A 60 -13.43 -45.33 28.27
N GLY A 61 -12.50 -46.28 28.22
CA GLY A 61 -11.63 -46.66 29.33
C GLY A 61 -10.36 -45.84 29.46
N GLU A 62 -10.14 -44.86 28.57
CA GLU A 62 -8.93 -44.05 28.61
C GLU A 62 -8.88 -43.13 29.89
N THR A 63 -7.83 -43.33 30.67
CA THR A 63 -7.53 -42.51 31.86
C THR A 63 -6.22 -41.72 31.75
N ASP A 64 -5.59 -41.78 30.55
CA ASP A 64 -4.30 -41.14 30.28
C ASP A 64 -4.47 -39.61 30.08
N LEU A 65 -4.16 -38.87 31.15
CA LEU A 65 -4.19 -37.40 31.12
C LEU A 65 -3.16 -36.80 30.14
N GLN A 66 -2.04 -37.51 29.90
CA GLN A 66 -1.02 -37.01 28.96
C GLN A 66 -1.58 -36.99 27.52
N ARG A 67 -2.32 -38.02 27.13
CA ARG A 67 -2.99 -38.05 25.80
C ARG A 67 -4.07 -36.98 25.70
N TRP A 68 -4.77 -36.70 26.77
CA TRP A 68 -5.76 -35.62 26.85
C TRP A 68 -5.08 -34.25 26.62
N ASP A 69 -3.96 -33.96 27.33
CA ASP A 69 -3.19 -32.73 27.16
C ASP A 69 -2.61 -32.60 25.75
N GLN A 70 -2.09 -33.68 25.17
CA GLN A 70 -1.58 -33.71 23.79
C GLN A 70 -2.65 -33.36 22.75
N ARG A 71 -3.88 -33.87 22.89
CA ARG A 71 -5.01 -33.51 22.01
C ARG A 71 -5.34 -32.03 22.12
N LEU A 72 -5.40 -31.48 23.33
CA LEU A 72 -5.64 -30.06 23.52
C LEU A 72 -4.52 -29.18 22.94
N ALA A 73 -3.27 -29.60 23.10
CA ALA A 73 -2.13 -28.90 22.51
C ALA A 73 -2.23 -28.86 20.97
N LEU A 74 -2.47 -30.04 20.36
CA LEU A 74 -2.65 -30.13 18.91
C LEU A 74 -3.82 -29.28 18.41
N ALA A 75 -4.93 -29.24 19.14
CA ALA A 75 -6.08 -28.40 18.77
C ALA A 75 -5.75 -26.90 18.84
N ARG A 76 -5.00 -26.47 19.88
CA ARG A 76 -4.56 -25.08 20.01
C ARG A 76 -3.58 -24.65 18.93
N GLU A 77 -2.66 -25.52 18.54
CA GLU A 77 -1.71 -25.26 17.45
C GLU A 77 -2.39 -25.16 16.08
N ASN A 78 -3.60 -25.70 15.93
CA ASN A 78 -4.38 -25.74 14.70
C ASN A 78 -5.68 -24.95 14.79
N ASP A 79 -5.82 -24.02 15.73
CA ASP A 79 -7.00 -23.17 15.81
C ASP A 79 -7.06 -22.19 14.61
N TRP A 80 -8.25 -21.62 14.38
CA TRP A 80 -8.47 -20.70 13.27
C TRP A 80 -7.61 -19.45 13.33
N ARG A 81 -7.28 -18.97 14.52
CA ARG A 81 -6.41 -17.80 14.70
C ARG A 81 -5.00 -18.11 14.19
N LYS A 82 -4.43 -19.24 14.66
CA LYS A 82 -3.08 -19.66 14.24
C LYS A 82 -3.01 -19.91 12.74
N ARG A 83 -3.99 -20.61 12.17
CA ARG A 83 -4.07 -20.85 10.71
C ARG A 83 -4.19 -19.54 9.91
N PHE A 84 -4.96 -18.59 10.43
CA PHE A 84 -5.06 -17.26 9.79
C PHE A 84 -3.72 -16.53 9.85
N GLU A 85 -3.02 -16.54 11.00
CA GLU A 85 -1.70 -15.95 11.17
C GLU A 85 -0.69 -16.57 10.20
N ASP A 86 -0.60 -17.90 10.13
CA ASP A 86 0.31 -18.61 9.22
C ASP A 86 0.00 -18.32 7.74
N THR A 87 -1.29 -18.25 7.38
CA THR A 87 -1.70 -17.90 6.02
C THR A 87 -1.37 -16.45 5.69
N ARG A 88 -1.62 -15.51 6.62
CA ARG A 88 -1.26 -14.11 6.48
C ARG A 88 0.25 -13.94 6.29
N ASP A 89 1.04 -14.61 7.11
CA ASP A 89 2.50 -14.50 7.08
C ASP A 89 3.06 -15.08 5.74
N ALA A 90 2.52 -16.20 5.27
CA ALA A 90 2.86 -16.75 3.96
C ALA A 90 2.44 -15.80 2.79
N LEU A 91 1.28 -15.13 2.91
CA LEU A 91 0.88 -14.13 1.92
C LEU A 91 1.79 -12.91 1.94
N VAL A 92 2.20 -12.43 3.14
CA VAL A 92 3.13 -11.31 3.28
C VAL A 92 4.45 -11.58 2.56
N GLU A 93 4.97 -12.82 2.62
CA GLU A 93 6.20 -13.22 1.92
C GLU A 93 6.06 -13.18 0.39
N LEU A 94 4.85 -13.41 -0.14
CA LEU A 94 4.58 -13.36 -1.58
C LEU A 94 4.46 -11.94 -2.14
N PHE A 95 4.23 -10.95 -1.28
CA PHE A 95 4.06 -9.56 -1.69
C PHE A 95 5.31 -8.73 -1.35
N PRO A 96 5.99 -8.12 -2.34
CA PRO A 96 7.11 -7.23 -2.08
C PRO A 96 6.70 -6.11 -1.11
N LYS A 97 7.53 -5.83 -0.11
CA LYS A 97 7.22 -4.78 0.87
C LYS A 97 7.08 -3.41 0.20
N VAL A 98 6.05 -2.67 0.56
CA VAL A 98 5.82 -1.28 0.18
C VAL A 98 6.01 -0.39 1.40
N SER A 99 6.86 0.63 1.29
CA SER A 99 6.98 1.68 2.30
C SER A 99 6.29 2.96 1.80
N VAL A 100 5.28 3.41 2.52
CA VAL A 100 4.62 4.71 2.29
C VAL A 100 5.18 5.72 3.28
N ILE A 101 5.71 6.81 2.76
CA ILE A 101 6.29 7.91 3.53
C ILE A 101 5.34 9.09 3.48
N ILE A 102 4.94 9.61 4.64
CA ILE A 102 4.09 10.80 4.78
C ILE A 102 4.84 11.84 5.61
N VAL A 103 5.05 13.01 5.03
CA VAL A 103 5.56 14.17 5.77
C VAL A 103 4.37 15.03 6.21
N THR A 104 4.36 15.44 7.47
CA THR A 104 3.30 16.31 8.02
C THR A 104 3.89 17.52 8.73
N TYR A 105 3.19 18.65 8.63
CA TYR A 105 3.49 19.87 9.35
C TYR A 105 2.21 20.61 9.72
N ASN A 106 1.79 20.51 10.99
CA ASN A 106 0.51 21.03 11.47
C ASN A 106 -0.70 20.45 10.71
N ASN A 107 -1.88 21.02 10.91
CA ASN A 107 -3.12 20.63 10.24
C ASN A 107 -3.52 19.16 10.50
N VAL A 108 -3.67 18.83 11.78
CA VAL A 108 -4.08 17.48 12.21
C VAL A 108 -5.33 16.93 11.50
N PRO A 109 -6.36 17.73 11.12
CA PRO A 109 -7.51 17.19 10.40
C PRO A 109 -7.15 16.59 9.05
N LEU A 110 -6.32 17.25 8.25
CA LEU A 110 -5.85 16.72 6.96
C LEU A 110 -4.97 15.50 7.14
N THR A 111 -3.98 15.60 8.05
CA THR A 111 -3.10 14.45 8.37
C THR A 111 -3.90 13.23 8.80
N ARG A 112 -4.92 13.40 9.64
CA ARG A 112 -5.81 12.33 10.06
C ARG A 112 -6.61 11.77 8.90
N GLY A 113 -7.24 12.63 8.08
CA GLY A 113 -8.00 12.21 6.91
C GLY A 113 -7.17 11.37 5.94
N CYS A 114 -5.94 11.77 5.67
CA CYS A 114 -4.98 11.03 4.84
C CYS A 114 -4.68 9.65 5.43
N ILE A 115 -4.25 9.59 6.69
CA ILE A 115 -3.85 8.34 7.35
C ILE A 115 -5.05 7.40 7.52
N ASP A 116 -6.21 7.91 7.95
CA ASP A 116 -7.44 7.11 8.14
C ASP A 116 -7.93 6.53 6.80
N SER A 117 -7.83 7.31 5.69
CA SER A 117 -8.15 6.80 4.35
C SER A 117 -7.18 5.70 3.92
N LEU A 118 -5.89 5.88 4.19
CA LEU A 118 -4.86 4.88 3.86
C LEU A 118 -5.06 3.58 4.66
N LEU A 119 -5.25 3.67 5.96
CA LEU A 119 -5.46 2.48 6.81
C LEU A 119 -6.75 1.73 6.47
N ARG A 120 -7.80 2.45 6.04
CA ARG A 120 -9.08 1.87 5.65
C ARG A 120 -9.05 1.24 4.26
N ASN A 121 -8.41 1.91 3.31
CA ASN A 121 -8.54 1.64 1.88
C ASN A 121 -7.32 0.94 1.27
N CYS A 122 -6.22 0.76 2.01
CA CYS A 122 -5.04 0.06 1.54
C CYS A 122 -5.01 -1.37 2.09
N ALA A 123 -5.52 -2.31 1.31
CA ALA A 123 -5.52 -3.75 1.65
C ALA A 123 -4.20 -4.46 1.27
N TYR A 124 -3.10 -3.74 1.06
CA TYR A 124 -1.82 -4.34 0.70
C TYR A 124 -1.19 -5.04 1.92
N PRO A 125 -0.91 -6.36 1.84
CA PRO A 125 -0.60 -7.16 3.04
C PRO A 125 0.76 -6.84 3.65
N ASN A 126 1.75 -6.39 2.86
CA ASN A 126 3.11 -6.10 3.30
C ASN A 126 3.41 -4.59 3.23
N LEU A 127 2.64 -3.81 4.00
CA LEU A 127 2.73 -2.35 4.05
C LEU A 127 3.50 -1.88 5.28
N GLN A 128 4.47 -0.98 5.07
CA GLN A 128 5.13 -0.18 6.10
C GLN A 128 4.70 1.27 5.94
N LEU A 129 4.23 1.91 6.99
CA LEU A 129 3.88 3.33 7.02
C LEU A 129 4.89 4.10 7.87
N ILE A 130 5.52 5.12 7.28
CA ILE A 130 6.50 5.97 7.95
C ILE A 130 5.99 7.40 7.90
N ILE A 131 5.76 8.00 9.07
CA ILE A 131 5.24 9.36 9.17
C ILE A 131 6.30 10.25 9.80
N VAL A 132 6.70 11.29 9.09
CA VAL A 132 7.68 12.27 9.55
C VAL A 132 6.96 13.57 9.91
N ASP A 133 6.87 13.85 11.20
CA ASP A 133 6.36 15.12 11.70
C ASP A 133 7.45 16.18 11.66
N ASN A 134 7.25 17.19 10.84
CA ASN A 134 8.24 18.22 10.58
C ASN A 134 8.12 19.40 11.54
N ALA A 135 8.07 19.10 12.86
CA ALA A 135 7.92 20.03 13.98
C ALA A 135 6.54 20.70 14.09
N SER A 136 5.47 19.91 14.00
CA SER A 136 4.11 20.41 14.25
C SER A 136 3.93 20.97 15.66
N ARG A 137 3.15 22.04 15.78
CA ARG A 137 2.86 22.75 17.03
C ARG A 137 1.41 22.58 17.49
N ASP A 138 0.56 21.98 16.66
CA ASP A 138 -0.81 21.60 16.98
C ASP A 138 -0.90 20.18 17.59
N SER A 139 -2.08 19.59 17.62
CA SER A 139 -2.29 18.24 18.16
C SER A 139 -1.79 17.09 17.28
N THR A 140 -1.15 17.38 16.14
CA THR A 140 -0.61 16.36 15.21
C THR A 140 0.32 15.39 15.93
N ARG A 141 1.30 15.89 16.68
CA ARG A 141 2.28 15.02 17.42
C ARG A 141 1.61 14.07 18.41
N ASN A 142 0.53 14.51 19.08
CA ASN A 142 -0.21 13.66 20.01
C ASN A 142 -0.97 12.56 19.28
N TYR A 143 -1.61 12.89 18.14
CA TYR A 143 -2.26 11.93 17.26
C TYR A 143 -1.27 10.88 16.74
N LEU A 144 -0.10 11.29 16.26
CA LEU A 144 0.91 10.37 15.74
C LEU A 144 1.47 9.43 16.81
N ARG A 145 1.70 9.93 18.05
CA ARG A 145 2.12 9.06 19.17
C ARG A 145 1.06 8.02 19.54
N TYR A 146 -0.22 8.40 19.48
CA TYR A 146 -1.32 7.45 19.66
C TYR A 146 -1.32 6.40 18.56
N LEU A 147 -1.26 6.83 17.30
CA LEU A 147 -1.25 5.95 16.12
C LEU A 147 -0.11 4.92 16.16
N ALA A 148 1.12 5.34 16.46
CA ALA A 148 2.28 4.45 16.53
C ALA A 148 2.19 3.38 17.65
N ARG A 149 1.29 3.55 18.61
CA ARG A 149 1.03 2.56 19.66
C ARG A 149 -0.08 1.56 19.26
N SER A 150 -1.02 1.99 18.43
CA SER A 150 -2.16 1.17 18.01
C SER A 150 -1.88 0.38 16.73
N GLU A 151 -0.99 0.88 15.86
CA GLU A 151 -0.72 0.31 14.54
C GLU A 151 0.74 -0.20 14.45
N PRO A 152 0.97 -1.51 14.48
CA PRO A 152 2.33 -2.07 14.54
C PRO A 152 3.17 -1.83 13.28
N ASN A 153 2.54 -1.58 12.13
CA ASN A 153 3.20 -1.27 10.85
C ASN A 153 3.52 0.22 10.68
N VAL A 154 3.23 1.06 11.69
CA VAL A 154 3.46 2.51 11.67
C VAL A 154 4.70 2.88 12.47
N SER A 155 5.61 3.60 11.82
CA SER A 155 6.79 4.22 12.43
C SER A 155 6.66 5.74 12.34
N ILE A 156 7.08 6.46 13.40
CA ILE A 156 7.04 7.93 13.41
C ILE A 156 8.42 8.53 13.66
N VAL A 157 8.70 9.66 13.01
CA VAL A 157 9.82 10.55 13.29
C VAL A 157 9.26 11.88 13.72
N LEU A 158 9.76 12.45 14.81
CA LEU A 158 9.29 13.74 15.35
C LEU A 158 10.45 14.73 15.35
N ASN A 159 10.51 15.60 14.34
CA ASN A 159 11.54 16.62 14.23
C ASN A 159 11.32 17.77 15.23
N GLU A 160 12.40 18.38 15.69
CA GLU A 160 12.34 19.55 16.57
C GLU A 160 12.23 20.87 15.80
N GLN A 161 12.57 20.85 14.51
CA GLN A 161 12.44 21.99 13.59
C GLN A 161 11.92 21.53 12.22
N ASN A 162 11.31 22.44 11.47
CA ASN A 162 10.88 22.16 10.11
C ASN A 162 12.12 22.12 9.18
N LEU A 163 12.46 20.94 8.70
CA LEU A 163 13.62 20.69 7.83
C LEU A 163 13.31 20.91 6.34
N GLY A 164 12.04 21.17 6.00
CA GLY A 164 11.56 21.26 4.63
C GLY A 164 11.12 19.89 4.07
N PHE A 165 10.59 19.94 2.84
CA PHE A 165 9.93 18.78 2.23
C PHE A 165 10.94 17.68 1.87
N ALA A 166 12.02 18.02 1.16
CA ALA A 166 13.01 17.05 0.69
C ALA A 166 13.72 16.35 1.87
N ALA A 167 14.20 17.10 2.87
CA ALA A 167 14.91 16.54 4.00
C ALA A 167 14.03 15.62 4.86
N ALA A 168 12.77 16.01 5.09
CA ALA A 168 11.83 15.16 5.84
C ALA A 168 11.46 13.88 5.08
N ASN A 169 11.24 13.95 3.76
CA ASN A 169 11.04 12.76 2.95
C ASN A 169 12.28 11.85 2.96
N ASN A 170 13.48 12.41 2.85
CA ASN A 170 14.73 11.66 2.95
C ASN A 170 14.88 10.95 4.29
N GLN A 171 14.46 11.55 5.41
CA GLN A 171 14.42 10.85 6.70
C GLN A 171 13.51 9.61 6.66
N GLY A 172 12.31 9.75 6.08
CA GLY A 172 11.39 8.63 5.89
C GLY A 172 11.96 7.55 4.97
N LEU A 173 12.55 7.96 3.84
CA LEU A 173 13.18 7.06 2.88
C LEU A 173 14.34 6.25 3.49
N ARG A 174 15.13 6.84 4.41
CA ARG A 174 16.21 6.12 5.14
C ARG A 174 15.67 5.01 6.06
N LEU A 175 14.47 5.15 6.58
CA LEU A 175 13.81 4.15 7.43
C LEU A 175 13.00 3.13 6.63
N ALA A 176 12.74 3.43 5.36
CA ALA A 176 11.96 2.57 4.49
C ALA A 176 12.69 1.25 4.22
N GLN A 177 11.97 0.14 4.33
CA GLN A 177 12.46 -1.22 4.08
C GLN A 177 11.82 -1.83 2.82
N GLY A 178 10.90 -1.11 2.18
CA GLY A 178 10.14 -1.58 1.03
C GLY A 178 10.98 -1.76 -0.23
N HIS A 179 10.60 -2.74 -1.03
CA HIS A 179 11.04 -2.86 -2.43
C HIS A 179 10.44 -1.70 -3.26
N TYR A 180 9.21 -1.34 -2.96
CA TYR A 180 8.55 -0.15 -3.49
C TYR A 180 8.51 0.95 -2.43
N LEU A 181 8.76 2.18 -2.87
CA LEU A 181 8.76 3.39 -2.06
C LEU A 181 7.68 4.33 -2.60
N VAL A 182 6.84 4.84 -1.71
CA VAL A 182 5.78 5.77 -2.07
C VAL A 182 5.90 7.01 -1.19
N LEU A 183 6.08 8.16 -1.81
CA LEU A 183 5.92 9.46 -1.14
C LEU A 183 4.46 9.88 -1.27
N LEU A 184 3.81 10.26 -0.18
CA LEU A 184 2.40 10.66 -0.15
C LEU A 184 2.23 11.90 0.74
N ASN A 185 1.62 12.95 0.21
CA ASN A 185 1.33 14.15 0.99
C ASN A 185 0.22 13.90 2.02
N ASN A 186 0.33 14.59 3.16
CA ASN A 186 -0.64 14.50 4.25
C ASN A 186 -1.99 15.20 3.97
N ASP A 187 -2.12 15.92 2.87
CA ASP A 187 -3.35 16.57 2.40
C ASP A 187 -4.00 15.82 1.23
N THR A 188 -3.92 14.50 1.25
CA THR A 188 -4.52 13.59 0.28
C THR A 188 -5.57 12.69 0.93
N VAL A 189 -6.50 12.16 0.11
CA VAL A 189 -7.42 11.08 0.48
C VAL A 189 -7.30 9.99 -0.58
N VAL A 190 -6.95 8.78 -0.16
CA VAL A 190 -6.77 7.66 -1.07
C VAL A 190 -8.03 6.80 -1.15
N PRO A 191 -8.55 6.47 -2.35
CA PRO A 191 -9.65 5.52 -2.53
C PRO A 191 -9.16 4.07 -2.43
N LYS A 192 -10.08 3.12 -2.40
CA LYS A 192 -9.74 1.69 -2.49
C LYS A 192 -8.99 1.39 -3.78
N GLY A 193 -8.03 0.47 -3.72
CA GLY A 193 -7.32 -0.01 -4.91
C GLY A 193 -6.32 0.98 -5.53
N TRP A 194 -6.08 2.15 -4.96
CA TRP A 194 -5.21 3.21 -5.49
C TRP A 194 -3.77 2.77 -5.75
N LEU A 195 -3.22 1.89 -4.90
CA LEU A 195 -1.82 1.49 -4.90
C LEU A 195 -1.51 0.46 -6.00
N ALA A 196 -2.39 -0.50 -6.22
CA ALA A 196 -2.15 -1.62 -7.13
C ALA A 196 -1.84 -1.19 -8.59
N PRO A 197 -2.52 -0.18 -9.19
CA PRO A 197 -2.14 0.33 -10.50
C PRO A 197 -0.73 0.92 -10.53
N LEU A 198 -0.33 1.66 -9.48
CA LEU A 198 1.01 2.25 -9.39
C LEU A 198 2.10 1.16 -9.40
N LEU A 199 1.93 0.12 -8.56
CA LEU A 199 2.87 -0.99 -8.52
C LEU A 199 2.95 -1.73 -9.86
N ARG A 200 1.80 -1.99 -10.50
CA ARG A 200 1.75 -2.66 -11.81
C ARG A 200 2.49 -1.89 -12.91
N HIS A 201 2.43 -0.55 -12.93
CA HIS A 201 3.21 0.23 -13.88
C HIS A 201 4.72 0.20 -13.59
N LEU A 202 5.11 -0.06 -12.33
CA LEU A 202 6.52 -0.26 -11.95
C LEU A 202 7.05 -1.65 -12.32
N ASP A 203 6.19 -2.60 -12.75
CA ASP A 203 6.63 -3.88 -13.32
C ASP A 203 7.34 -3.69 -14.67
N ASP A 204 7.08 -2.58 -15.37
CA ASP A 204 7.86 -2.15 -16.54
C ASP A 204 9.22 -1.60 -16.05
N PRO A 205 10.35 -2.25 -16.41
CA PRO A 205 11.68 -1.84 -15.96
C PRO A 205 12.10 -0.46 -16.48
N GLU A 206 11.50 0.04 -17.57
CA GLU A 206 11.77 1.37 -18.13
C GLU A 206 11.09 2.49 -17.29
N VAL A 207 10.09 2.16 -16.47
CA VAL A 207 9.42 3.15 -15.63
C VAL A 207 10.22 3.37 -14.33
N GLY A 208 10.73 4.58 -14.14
CA GLY A 208 11.43 4.99 -12.92
C GLY A 208 10.51 5.57 -11.87
N LEU A 209 9.60 6.46 -12.26
CA LEU A 209 8.61 7.06 -11.39
C LEU A 209 7.21 6.89 -11.95
N VAL A 210 6.24 6.64 -11.07
CA VAL A 210 4.83 6.67 -11.41
C VAL A 210 4.04 7.47 -10.38
N GLY A 211 3.12 8.30 -10.85
CA GLY A 211 2.16 9.03 -10.00
C GLY A 211 0.73 8.83 -10.48
N PRO A 212 -0.27 9.02 -9.62
CA PRO A 212 -1.69 8.93 -9.97
C PRO A 212 -2.18 10.20 -10.65
N THR A 213 -3.38 10.14 -11.21
CA THR A 213 -4.16 11.33 -11.54
C THR A 213 -4.80 11.93 -10.29
N THR A 214 -5.13 13.24 -10.32
CA THR A 214 -5.72 13.96 -9.19
C THR A 214 -6.62 15.11 -9.65
N ASN A 215 -7.46 15.61 -8.74
CA ASN A 215 -8.30 16.81 -8.96
C ASN A 215 -7.51 18.13 -8.89
N ALA A 216 -6.38 18.16 -8.15
CA ALA A 216 -5.67 19.41 -7.88
C ALA A 216 -4.15 19.24 -8.01
N VAL A 217 -3.62 19.68 -9.14
CA VAL A 217 -2.18 19.74 -9.45
C VAL A 217 -1.95 20.72 -10.60
N GLY A 218 -0.72 21.23 -10.74
CA GLY A 218 -0.35 22.21 -11.77
C GLY A 218 0.11 21.61 -13.11
N ASN A 219 -0.07 20.30 -13.36
CA ASN A 219 0.41 19.63 -14.55
C ASN A 219 -0.67 18.73 -15.20
N GLU A 220 -0.27 17.91 -16.19
CA GLU A 220 -1.13 17.04 -16.99
C GLU A 220 -1.80 15.89 -16.20
N ALA A 221 -1.37 15.62 -14.96
CA ALA A 221 -2.02 14.63 -14.10
C ALA A 221 -3.37 15.09 -13.56
N ARG A 222 -3.72 16.39 -13.76
CA ARG A 222 -5.01 16.93 -13.35
C ARG A 222 -6.15 16.39 -14.18
N VAL A 223 -7.21 15.96 -13.50
CA VAL A 223 -8.47 15.49 -14.12
C VAL A 223 -9.66 16.25 -13.55
N SER A 224 -10.70 16.42 -14.38
CA SER A 224 -11.99 16.94 -13.90
C SER A 224 -12.70 15.87 -13.09
N ILE A 225 -13.30 16.28 -11.99
CA ILE A 225 -14.09 15.43 -11.10
C ILE A 225 -15.58 15.74 -11.26
N ASP A 226 -16.42 14.75 -11.01
CA ASP A 226 -17.89 14.84 -11.06
C ASP A 226 -18.55 14.65 -9.68
N TYR A 227 -17.76 14.63 -8.62
CA TYR A 227 -18.22 14.55 -7.23
C TYR A 227 -17.96 15.87 -6.47
N GLN A 228 -18.78 16.13 -5.45
CA GLN A 228 -18.63 17.25 -4.53
C GLN A 228 -18.21 16.79 -3.14
N ASP A 229 -18.73 15.65 -2.69
CA ASP A 229 -18.41 15.05 -1.41
C ASP A 229 -17.44 13.87 -1.58
N LEU A 230 -16.60 13.64 -0.56
CA LEU A 230 -15.63 12.54 -0.57
C LEU A 230 -16.29 11.17 -0.55
N ASP A 231 -17.52 11.07 -0.09
CA ASP A 231 -18.28 9.81 -0.11
C ASP A 231 -18.50 9.30 -1.55
N ASP A 232 -18.65 10.22 -2.53
CA ASP A 232 -18.82 9.89 -3.95
C ASP A 232 -17.47 9.68 -4.68
N MET A 233 -16.33 9.98 -4.01
CA MET A 233 -14.99 9.84 -4.58
C MET A 233 -14.66 8.39 -4.94
N GLU A 234 -15.11 7.43 -4.13
CA GLU A 234 -14.86 6.00 -4.37
C GLU A 234 -15.43 5.56 -5.72
N ASP A 235 -16.68 5.93 -6.00
CA ASP A 235 -17.34 5.59 -7.28
C ASP A 235 -16.63 6.24 -8.47
N PHE A 236 -16.17 7.50 -8.32
CA PHE A 236 -15.36 8.15 -9.35
C PHE A 236 -14.06 7.42 -9.60
N ALA A 237 -13.35 7.05 -8.54
CA ALA A 237 -12.07 6.34 -8.64
C ALA A 237 -12.25 4.96 -9.27
N ASP A 238 -13.28 4.20 -8.89
CA ASP A 238 -13.59 2.88 -9.44
C ASP A 238 -13.96 2.93 -10.93
N ARG A 239 -14.80 3.91 -11.34
CA ARG A 239 -15.12 4.12 -12.75
C ARG A 239 -13.85 4.44 -13.54
N ARG A 240 -12.99 5.30 -12.99
CA ARG A 240 -11.74 5.68 -13.64
C ARG A 240 -10.77 4.51 -13.77
N ALA A 241 -10.57 3.76 -12.69
CA ALA A 241 -9.71 2.57 -12.67
C ALA A 241 -10.16 1.52 -13.70
N SER A 242 -11.47 1.33 -13.85
CA SER A 242 -12.04 0.41 -14.83
C SER A 242 -11.85 0.92 -16.27
N GLN A 243 -12.14 2.21 -16.51
CA GLN A 243 -12.10 2.83 -17.85
C GLN A 243 -10.66 2.91 -18.41
N TYR A 244 -9.68 3.17 -17.55
CA TYR A 244 -8.29 3.42 -17.94
C TYR A 244 -7.34 2.30 -17.53
N ARG A 245 -7.84 1.13 -17.22
CA ARG A 245 -7.06 -0.01 -16.71
C ARG A 245 -5.80 -0.28 -17.53
N GLY A 246 -4.64 -0.24 -16.86
CA GLY A 246 -3.33 -0.48 -17.47
C GLY A 246 -2.81 0.66 -18.35
N ARG A 247 -3.50 1.82 -18.37
CA ARG A 247 -3.08 2.97 -19.21
C ARG A 247 -2.29 3.97 -18.37
N CYS A 248 -1.18 4.40 -18.94
CA CYS A 248 -0.37 5.50 -18.41
C CYS A 248 0.10 6.40 -19.57
N PHE A 249 0.67 7.52 -19.24
CA PHE A 249 1.32 8.42 -20.22
C PHE A 249 2.59 9.01 -19.63
N ASP A 250 3.56 9.30 -20.51
CA ASP A 250 4.77 10.00 -20.12
C ASP A 250 4.46 11.43 -19.71
N ILE A 251 5.03 11.85 -18.57
CA ILE A 251 4.87 13.18 -18.02
C ILE A 251 6.25 13.76 -17.69
N PRO A 252 6.56 15.02 -18.07
CA PRO A 252 7.88 15.60 -17.84
C PRO A 252 8.23 15.71 -16.35
N MET A 253 7.24 15.94 -15.50
CA MET A 253 7.39 16.08 -14.05
C MET A 253 6.21 15.44 -13.34
N LEU A 254 6.49 14.63 -12.33
CA LEU A 254 5.51 14.10 -11.39
C LEU A 254 5.52 14.94 -10.12
N ALA A 255 4.39 15.60 -9.85
CA ALA A 255 4.22 16.34 -8.60
C ALA A 255 4.22 15.36 -7.41
N MET A 256 5.03 15.63 -6.41
CA MET A 256 5.29 14.72 -5.29
C MET A 256 4.17 14.70 -4.23
N PHE A 257 2.92 15.05 -4.62
CA PHE A 257 1.78 14.78 -3.74
C PHE A 257 1.55 13.26 -3.58
N CYS A 258 1.85 12.48 -4.64
CA CYS A 258 1.98 11.03 -4.60
C CYS A 258 2.88 10.55 -5.75
N VAL A 259 3.99 9.91 -5.39
CA VAL A 259 4.92 9.30 -6.35
C VAL A 259 5.38 7.96 -5.80
N ALA A 260 5.35 6.93 -6.65
CA ALA A 260 5.88 5.61 -6.35
C ALA A 260 7.10 5.29 -7.23
N MET A 261 8.06 4.54 -6.67
CA MET A 261 9.28 4.08 -7.35
C MET A 261 9.74 2.74 -6.79
N ARG A 262 10.54 2.00 -7.54
CA ARG A 262 11.33 0.89 -7.00
C ARG A 262 12.51 1.44 -6.19
N ARG A 263 12.94 0.69 -5.17
CA ARG A 263 14.13 1.05 -4.37
C ARG A 263 15.38 1.26 -5.23
N GLU A 264 15.55 0.42 -6.25
CA GLU A 264 16.66 0.50 -7.19
C GLU A 264 16.78 1.88 -7.86
N VAL A 265 15.64 2.53 -8.13
CA VAL A 265 15.62 3.90 -8.68
C VAL A 265 16.18 4.91 -7.69
N LEU A 266 15.79 4.81 -6.41
CA LEU A 266 16.36 5.64 -5.34
C LEU A 266 17.87 5.39 -5.21
N ASP A 267 18.30 4.13 -5.24
CA ASP A 267 19.71 3.75 -5.11
C ASP A 267 20.56 4.28 -6.29
N GLN A 268 19.98 4.30 -7.50
CA GLN A 268 20.63 4.79 -8.71
C GLN A 268 20.65 6.32 -8.80
N VAL A 269 19.53 6.97 -8.49
CA VAL A 269 19.32 8.43 -8.67
C VAL A 269 19.79 9.22 -7.44
N GLY A 270 19.72 8.58 -6.24
CA GLY A 270 20.02 9.22 -4.96
C GLY A 270 18.80 9.91 -4.33
N TRP A 271 19.07 10.59 -3.23
CA TRP A 271 18.09 11.27 -2.39
C TRP A 271 17.50 12.51 -3.05
N LEU A 272 16.34 13.00 -2.54
CA LEU A 272 15.85 14.32 -2.92
C LEU A 272 16.88 15.39 -2.53
N ASP A 273 16.96 16.45 -3.34
CA ASP A 273 17.90 17.55 -3.09
C ASP A 273 17.37 18.47 -1.99
N GLU A 274 18.01 18.45 -0.83
CA GLU A 274 17.62 19.19 0.36
C GLU A 274 17.87 20.72 0.24
N ALA A 275 18.63 21.15 -0.79
CA ALA A 275 18.90 22.59 -1.02
C ALA A 275 17.64 23.39 -1.42
N PHE A 276 16.58 22.71 -1.89
CA PHE A 276 15.28 23.35 -2.12
C PHE A 276 14.55 23.77 -0.84
N GLY A 277 14.98 23.30 0.34
CA GLY A 277 14.49 23.72 1.64
C GLY A 277 13.02 23.38 1.87
N ILE A 278 12.18 24.39 2.11
CA ILE A 278 10.77 24.20 2.48
C ILE A 278 9.98 23.43 1.41
N GLY A 279 10.32 23.63 0.14
CA GLY A 279 9.70 22.96 -1.01
C GLY A 279 9.72 23.83 -2.25
N MET A 280 9.13 23.34 -3.33
CA MET A 280 9.10 23.87 -4.71
C MET A 280 10.35 23.51 -5.51
N PHE A 281 10.13 22.98 -6.71
CA PHE A 281 11.13 22.52 -7.69
C PHE A 281 11.89 21.22 -7.35
N GLU A 282 11.74 20.65 -6.17
CA GLU A 282 12.33 19.35 -5.83
C GLU A 282 11.72 18.20 -6.66
N ASP A 283 10.45 18.31 -7.02
CA ASP A 283 9.74 17.38 -7.90
C ASP A 283 10.21 17.48 -9.36
N ASP A 284 10.41 18.69 -9.86
CA ASP A 284 11.04 18.94 -11.17
C ASP A 284 12.47 18.37 -11.22
N ASP A 285 13.29 18.66 -10.21
CA ASP A 285 14.67 18.20 -10.11
C ASP A 285 14.75 16.68 -10.07
N TYR A 286 13.94 16.04 -9.22
CA TYR A 286 13.99 14.58 -9.07
C TYR A 286 13.50 13.87 -10.33
N SER A 287 12.42 14.37 -10.95
CA SER A 287 11.92 13.85 -12.23
C SER A 287 12.99 13.91 -13.32
N ARG A 288 13.72 15.04 -13.43
CA ARG A 288 14.81 15.19 -14.40
C ARG A 288 15.99 14.28 -14.10
N ARG A 289 16.35 14.08 -12.83
CA ARG A 289 17.43 13.15 -12.47
C ARG A 289 17.07 11.71 -12.83
N VAL A 290 15.84 11.29 -12.63
CA VAL A 290 15.36 9.98 -13.06
C VAL A 290 15.43 9.86 -14.59
N GLN A 291 14.92 10.84 -15.33
CA GLN A 291 14.97 10.84 -16.81
C GLN A 291 16.41 10.84 -17.36
N ALA A 292 17.34 11.48 -16.67
CA ALA A 292 18.77 11.49 -17.05
C ALA A 292 19.41 10.09 -16.93
N THR A 293 18.83 9.15 -16.21
CA THR A 293 19.25 7.73 -16.17
C THR A 293 18.66 6.88 -17.31
N GLY A 294 17.85 7.48 -18.19
CA GLY A 294 17.14 6.79 -19.27
C GLY A 294 15.78 6.20 -18.85
N LEU A 295 15.39 6.35 -17.59
CA LEU A 295 14.09 5.89 -17.09
C LEU A 295 12.97 6.88 -17.38
N ARG A 296 11.75 6.36 -17.50
CA ARG A 296 10.54 7.14 -17.79
C ARG A 296 9.86 7.61 -16.49
N THR A 297 9.26 8.78 -16.54
CA THR A 297 8.30 9.28 -15.54
C THR A 297 6.90 9.21 -16.13
N VAL A 298 5.98 8.50 -15.48
CA VAL A 298 4.65 8.23 -16.03
C VAL A 298 3.53 8.57 -15.07
N CYS A 299 2.41 9.05 -15.61
CA CYS A 299 1.17 9.23 -14.85
C CYS A 299 0.24 8.04 -15.14
N ALA A 300 -0.16 7.31 -14.11
CA ALA A 300 -1.10 6.20 -14.17
C ALA A 300 -2.54 6.74 -14.30
N GLU A 301 -3.19 6.51 -15.46
CA GLU A 301 -4.56 6.98 -15.69
C GLU A 301 -5.60 6.21 -14.90
N ASP A 302 -5.26 4.98 -14.52
CA ASP A 302 -6.09 4.04 -13.76
C ASP A 302 -5.86 4.11 -12.24
N SER A 303 -5.07 5.08 -11.77
CA SER A 303 -4.96 5.44 -10.36
C SER A 303 -5.43 6.88 -10.16
N TYR A 304 -6.21 7.09 -9.09
CA TYR A 304 -6.70 8.39 -8.70
C TYR A 304 -6.49 8.62 -7.21
N ILE A 305 -6.11 9.83 -6.82
CA ILE A 305 -6.02 10.26 -5.42
C ILE A 305 -6.60 11.67 -5.33
N HIS A 306 -7.51 11.89 -4.38
CA HIS A 306 -7.98 13.24 -4.07
C HIS A 306 -6.90 14.03 -3.34
N HIS A 307 -6.61 15.24 -3.80
CA HIS A 307 -5.61 16.13 -3.22
C HIS A 307 -6.26 17.47 -2.90
N TYR A 308 -6.19 17.90 -1.65
CA TYR A 308 -6.76 19.20 -1.25
C TYR A 308 -5.98 20.38 -1.82
N GLY A 309 -4.66 20.19 -2.05
CA GLY A 309 -3.77 21.15 -2.67
C GLY A 309 -3.51 22.39 -1.84
N GLN A 310 -2.27 22.90 -1.89
CA GLN A 310 -1.84 24.16 -1.30
C GLN A 310 -2.11 24.36 0.20
N ALA A 311 -2.51 23.32 0.96
CA ALA A 311 -2.81 23.47 2.38
C ALA A 311 -1.58 23.99 3.16
N SER A 312 -0.38 23.53 2.81
CA SER A 312 0.87 23.93 3.45
C SER A 312 1.39 25.29 2.98
N PHE A 313 1.05 25.75 1.77
CA PHE A 313 1.55 27.01 1.20
C PHE A 313 0.69 28.23 1.54
N LYS A 314 -0.55 28.06 2.04
CA LYS A 314 -1.43 29.19 2.39
C LYS A 314 -0.77 30.17 3.36
N ALA A 315 -0.04 29.67 4.35
CA ALA A 315 0.67 30.52 5.31
C ALA A 315 1.82 31.30 4.65
N LEU A 316 2.56 30.68 3.73
CA LEU A 316 3.64 31.34 2.97
C LEU A 316 3.11 32.41 2.00
N ILE A 317 1.95 32.14 1.38
CA ILE A 317 1.27 33.13 0.54
C ILE A 317 0.85 34.34 1.38
N ALA A 318 0.25 34.11 2.55
CA ALA A 318 -0.21 35.17 3.44
C ALA A 318 0.94 36.02 4.01
N SER A 319 2.13 35.44 4.24
CA SER A 319 3.33 36.15 4.72
C SER A 319 4.12 36.87 3.62
N GLY A 320 3.80 36.62 2.33
CA GLY A 320 4.58 37.13 1.19
C GLY A 320 5.90 36.38 0.94
N GLU A 321 6.20 35.35 1.70
CA GLU A 321 7.43 34.56 1.55
C GLU A 321 7.39 33.58 0.35
N TYR A 322 6.18 33.27 -0.15
CA TYR A 322 5.98 32.36 -1.26
C TYR A 322 6.77 32.74 -2.50
N GLN A 323 6.65 34.00 -2.96
CA GLN A 323 7.32 34.47 -4.18
C GLN A 323 8.85 34.45 -4.02
N ARG A 324 9.36 34.85 -2.87
CA ARG A 324 10.80 34.83 -2.59
C ARG A 324 11.37 33.43 -2.59
N LEU A 325 10.64 32.44 -2.03
CA LEU A 325 11.02 31.05 -2.05
C LEU A 325 10.98 30.48 -3.48
N TRP A 326 9.93 30.81 -4.23
CA TRP A 326 9.78 30.44 -5.63
C TRP A 326 10.96 30.93 -6.45
N ASP A 327 11.25 32.23 -6.44
CA ASP A 327 12.33 32.86 -7.25
C ASP A 327 13.71 32.25 -6.90
N LYS A 328 13.96 32.04 -5.60
CA LYS A 328 15.19 31.40 -5.12
C LYS A 328 15.34 29.99 -5.67
N ASN A 329 14.30 29.17 -5.54
CA ASN A 329 14.35 27.76 -5.93
C ASN A 329 14.33 27.59 -7.44
N GLN A 330 13.61 28.46 -8.17
CA GLN A 330 13.68 28.51 -9.63
C GLN A 330 15.12 28.82 -10.11
N ALA A 331 15.76 29.84 -9.56
CA ALA A 331 17.13 30.18 -9.91
C ALA A 331 18.11 29.00 -9.61
N TYR A 332 17.91 28.31 -8.48
CA TYR A 332 18.70 27.13 -8.15
C TYR A 332 18.46 25.98 -9.14
N PHE A 333 17.22 25.68 -9.46
CA PHE A 333 16.86 24.69 -10.46
C PHE A 333 17.46 25.02 -11.83
N GLU A 334 17.33 26.27 -12.28
CA GLU A 334 17.86 26.74 -13.56
C GLU A 334 19.38 26.69 -13.63
N SER A 335 20.06 26.87 -12.51
CA SER A 335 21.52 26.69 -12.45
C SER A 335 21.98 25.24 -12.71
N LYS A 336 21.11 24.27 -12.45
CA LYS A 336 21.36 22.82 -12.68
C LYS A 336 20.93 22.37 -14.08
N TRP A 337 19.77 22.87 -14.54
CA TRP A 337 19.05 22.28 -15.66
C TRP A 337 18.79 23.25 -16.84
N GLY A 338 19.18 24.50 -16.71
CA GLY A 338 18.82 25.55 -17.66
C GLY A 338 17.40 26.09 -17.42
N PRO A 339 16.91 26.98 -18.30
CA PRO A 339 15.65 27.70 -18.10
C PRO A 339 14.46 26.79 -17.83
N TRP A 340 13.73 27.04 -16.73
CA TRP A 340 12.53 26.30 -16.38
C TRP A 340 11.39 26.62 -17.35
N GLN A 341 10.61 25.59 -17.70
CA GLN A 341 9.45 25.70 -18.59
C GLN A 341 8.18 25.40 -17.79
N PRO A 342 7.15 26.28 -17.83
CA PRO A 342 5.88 26.03 -17.15
C PRO A 342 5.24 24.71 -17.61
N HIS A 343 4.71 23.95 -16.66
CA HIS A 343 4.01 22.70 -16.95
C HIS A 343 2.68 22.97 -17.66
N ARG A 344 2.27 22.04 -18.51
CA ARG A 344 0.99 22.10 -19.20
C ARG A 344 -0.10 21.58 -18.24
N GLN A 345 -1.21 22.31 -18.16
CA GLN A 345 -2.35 21.91 -17.33
C GLN A 345 -3.32 20.94 -18.04
N ALA A 346 -3.13 20.70 -19.33
CA ALA A 346 -3.95 19.78 -20.11
C ALA A 346 -3.08 19.05 -21.14
N ARG A 347 -3.35 17.74 -21.33
CA ARG A 347 -2.77 17.00 -22.46
C ARG A 347 -3.09 17.69 -23.78
N ARG A 348 -2.12 17.80 -24.68
CA ARG A 348 -2.46 17.92 -26.10
C ARG A 348 -3.25 16.65 -26.45
N ARG A 349 -4.53 16.78 -26.84
CA ARG A 349 -5.24 15.71 -27.53
C ARG A 349 -4.35 15.32 -28.70
N ALA A 350 -3.73 14.14 -28.68
CA ALA A 350 -3.11 13.57 -29.87
C ALA A 350 -4.21 13.57 -30.91
N ASN A 351 -3.95 14.18 -32.06
CA ASN A 351 -4.87 14.43 -33.13
C ASN A 351 -5.82 13.27 -33.36
N ALA A 352 -7.10 13.44 -32.99
CA ALA A 352 -8.21 12.62 -33.48
C ALA A 352 -8.51 12.88 -34.98
N ASP A 353 -7.70 13.71 -35.62
CA ASP A 353 -7.89 14.14 -37.04
C ASP A 353 -7.17 13.30 -38.10
N ALA A 354 -6.40 12.27 -37.68
CA ALA A 354 -5.75 11.41 -38.67
C ALA A 354 -6.64 10.29 -39.26
N THR A 355 -7.86 10.12 -38.77
CA THR A 355 -8.78 9.02 -39.19
C THR A 355 -9.95 9.52 -40.03
N LYS A 356 -10.11 10.83 -40.26
CA LYS A 356 -11.19 11.38 -41.12
C LYS A 356 -10.79 11.70 -42.54
N MET A 357 -9.58 11.37 -42.96
CA MET A 357 -9.10 11.71 -44.31
C MET A 357 -8.80 10.48 -45.19
N LYS A 358 -9.54 9.39 -45.03
CA LYS A 358 -9.52 8.23 -45.91
C LYS A 358 -10.91 7.57 -46.05
N LEU A 359 -11.92 8.35 -46.35
CA LEU A 359 -13.22 7.87 -46.83
C LEU A 359 -13.88 8.93 -47.72
N THR A 360 -13.16 9.32 -48.79
CA THR A 360 -13.72 9.86 -50.03
C THR A 360 -12.63 9.68 -51.07
N ASP A 361 -12.68 8.56 -51.76
CA ASP A 361 -12.56 8.38 -53.20
C ASP A 361 -12.90 6.92 -53.53
#